data_01462180ebe242d948a8c06bae5672d0
#
_entry.id   01462180ebe242d948a8c06bae5672d0
#
_cell.length_a   1.000
_cell.length_b   1.000
_cell.length_c   1.000
_cell.angle_alpha   90.00
_cell.angle_beta   90.00
_cell.angle_gamma   90.00
#
_symmetry.space_group_name_H-M   'P 1'
#
loop_
_entity.id
_entity.type
_entity.pdbx_description
1 polymer ?
#
loop_
_entity_poly.entity_id
_entity_poly.type
_entity_poly.pdbx_seq_one_letter_code
_entity_poly.pdbx_strand_id
1 'polypeptide(L)'
;MADVFLRAMEALKRYEERGLPFIAFLYRIARNAAIDKNRRTRPDMSIHDLTNDPESDQNVETEAARSTERKALVSAMSKLKADYRDVLLLRFVEGYGAAEVGRMTGRSEGAVRTLQHRALDRLRRELDRTGATALFDRWAGAEAAK
;
A
#
# COMPACT_ATOMS: atom_id res chain seq x y z
N MET A 1 16.34 8.30 0.44
CA MET A 1 16.30 7.60 1.73
C MET A 1 16.76 8.49 2.89
N ALA A 2 17.94 9.12 2.83
CA ALA A 2 18.46 10.00 3.90
C ALA A 2 17.49 11.14 4.31
N ASP A 3 16.79 11.74 3.37
CA ASP A 3 15.88 12.87 3.59
C ASP A 3 14.65 12.51 4.45
N VAL A 4 14.11 11.29 4.27
CA VAL A 4 12.99 10.78 5.08
C VAL A 4 13.46 10.49 6.50
N PHE A 5 14.66 9.93 6.66
CA PHE A 5 15.26 9.63 7.96
C PHE A 5 15.56 10.91 8.75
N LEU A 6 16.14 11.92 8.11
CA LEU A 6 16.40 13.21 8.75
C LEU A 6 15.10 13.90 9.20
N ARG A 7 14.07 13.92 8.36
CA ARG A 7 12.74 14.45 8.71
C ARG A 7 12.10 13.67 9.87
N ALA A 8 12.26 12.34 9.89
CA ALA A 8 11.80 11.51 10.99
C ALA A 8 12.53 11.83 12.29
N MET A 9 13.86 12.00 12.26
CA MET A 9 14.67 12.36 13.43
C MET A 9 14.32 13.74 13.97
N GLU A 10 14.09 14.75 13.12
CA GLU A 10 13.66 16.07 13.53
C GLU A 10 12.26 16.06 14.15
N ALA A 11 11.36 15.30 13.57
CA ALA A 11 9.99 15.17 14.04
C ALA A 11 9.90 14.36 15.34
N LEU A 12 10.81 13.41 15.59
CA LEU A 12 10.93 12.68 16.85
C LEU A 12 11.14 13.59 18.07
N LYS A 13 11.87 14.68 17.90
CA LYS A 13 12.09 15.67 18.98
C LYS A 13 10.80 16.34 19.45
N ARG A 14 9.74 16.30 18.64
CA ARG A 14 8.42 16.88 18.89
C ARG A 14 7.33 15.83 19.02
N TYR A 15 7.71 14.55 19.02
CA TYR A 15 6.75 13.47 19.16
C TYR A 15 6.25 13.41 20.60
N GLU A 16 4.96 13.66 20.76
CA GLU A 16 4.23 13.38 22.01
C GLU A 16 3.23 12.26 21.71
N GLU A 17 3.22 11.25 22.55
CA GLU A 17 2.30 10.12 22.45
C GLU A 17 0.86 10.55 22.78
N ARG A 18 0.21 11.21 21.83
CA ARG A 18 -1.18 11.67 21.92
C ARG A 18 -2.13 10.70 21.20
N GLY A 19 -2.08 9.41 21.53
CA GLY A 19 -3.03 8.42 21.02
C GLY A 19 -2.78 7.94 19.58
N LEU A 20 -1.66 8.31 18.96
CA LEU A 20 -1.20 7.76 17.68
C LEU A 20 0.00 6.86 17.94
N PRO A 21 -0.05 5.56 17.54
CA PRO A 21 1.11 4.69 17.61
C PRO A 21 2.30 5.30 16.87
N PHE A 22 3.51 5.09 17.39
CA PHE A 22 4.75 5.61 16.79
C PHE A 22 4.89 5.26 15.29
N ILE A 23 4.49 4.05 14.92
CA ILE A 23 4.51 3.61 13.52
C ILE A 23 3.59 4.44 12.61
N ALA A 24 2.43 4.87 13.11
CA ALA A 24 1.53 5.75 12.38
C ALA A 24 2.12 7.13 12.12
N PHE A 25 2.89 7.63 13.09
CA PHE A 25 3.63 8.89 12.98
C PHE A 25 4.72 8.78 11.91
N LEU A 26 5.53 7.71 11.93
CA LEU A 26 6.57 7.45 10.92
C LEU A 26 5.98 7.30 9.52
N TYR A 27 4.88 6.55 9.40
CA TYR A 27 4.18 6.39 8.13
C TYR A 27 3.74 7.74 7.56
N ARG A 28 3.17 8.62 8.37
CA ARG A 28 2.74 9.96 7.94
C ARG A 28 3.91 10.80 7.42
N ILE A 29 5.07 10.73 8.06
CA ILE A 29 6.28 11.43 7.61
C ILE A 29 6.76 10.86 6.28
N ALA A 30 6.88 9.55 6.16
CA ALA A 30 7.33 8.88 4.95
C ALA A 30 6.38 9.14 3.78
N ARG A 31 5.06 9.06 4.02
CA ARG A 31 4.03 9.36 3.02
C ARG A 31 4.11 10.80 2.53
N ASN A 32 4.23 11.76 3.42
CA ASN A 32 4.34 13.18 3.05
C ASN A 32 5.62 13.43 2.25
N ALA A 33 6.74 12.85 2.65
CA ALA A 33 8.00 12.95 1.91
C ALA A 33 7.90 12.32 0.51
N ALA A 34 7.20 11.19 0.37
CA ALA A 34 6.96 10.55 -0.92
C ALA A 34 6.06 11.40 -1.82
N ILE A 35 5.01 12.03 -1.27
CA ILE A 35 4.14 12.95 -2.01
C ILE A 35 4.92 14.18 -2.48
N ASP A 36 5.73 14.78 -1.61
CA ASP A 36 6.56 15.95 -1.94
C ASP A 36 7.58 15.63 -3.03
N LYS A 37 8.21 14.45 -2.95
CA LYS A 37 9.14 13.96 -3.98
C LYS A 37 8.42 13.77 -5.31
N ASN A 38 7.23 13.16 -5.30
CA ASN A 38 6.45 12.89 -6.51
C ASN A 38 5.87 14.18 -7.15
N ARG A 39 5.65 15.23 -6.37
CA ARG A 39 5.31 16.58 -6.90
C ARG A 39 6.48 17.25 -7.61
N ARG A 40 7.71 16.98 -7.19
CA ARG A 40 8.94 17.56 -7.75
C ARG A 40 9.51 16.77 -8.93
N THR A 41 9.21 15.46 -8.99
CA THR A 41 9.67 14.56 -10.05
C THR A 41 8.45 13.94 -10.72
N ARG A 42 8.20 14.25 -11.97
CA ARG A 42 7.17 13.62 -12.82
C ARG A 42 7.52 12.15 -13.07
N PRO A 43 6.54 11.29 -13.46
CA PRO A 43 6.24 10.02 -12.82
C PRO A 43 7.08 8.88 -13.38
N ASP A 44 7.96 8.34 -12.58
CA ASP A 44 8.39 6.94 -12.74
C ASP A 44 8.91 6.41 -11.39
N MET A 45 8.02 6.30 -10.42
CA MET A 45 8.32 5.49 -9.24
C MET A 45 7.89 4.06 -9.54
N SER A 46 8.83 3.26 -9.98
CA SER A 46 8.74 1.82 -9.97
C SER A 46 8.45 1.33 -8.55
N ILE A 47 7.31 0.66 -8.37
CA ILE A 47 6.93 -0.06 -7.14
C ILE A 47 7.92 -1.22 -6.86
N HIS A 48 8.96 -1.36 -7.68
CA HIS A 48 9.97 -2.42 -7.61
C HIS A 48 10.73 -2.44 -6.27
N ASP A 49 10.79 -1.32 -5.55
CA ASP A 49 11.57 -1.21 -4.30
C ASP A 49 10.80 -1.68 -3.04
N LEU A 50 9.50 -1.99 -3.16
CA LEU A 50 8.67 -2.44 -2.03
C LEU A 50 8.51 -3.97 -1.96
N THR A 51 9.18 -4.72 -2.82
CA THR A 51 8.98 -6.16 -2.95
C THR A 51 10.25 -6.98 -2.75
N ASN A 52 11.04 -6.68 -1.73
CA ASN A 52 12.03 -7.61 -1.22
C ASN A 52 11.35 -8.59 -0.26
N ASP A 53 10.79 -9.66 -0.84
CA ASP A 53 10.44 -10.86 -0.09
C ASP A 53 11.64 -11.81 -0.11
N PRO A 54 12.08 -12.37 1.04
CA PRO A 54 13.16 -13.33 1.06
C PRO A 54 12.77 -14.58 0.29
N GLU A 55 13.67 -15.03 -0.57
CA GLU A 55 13.59 -16.23 -1.38
C GLU A 55 13.12 -17.43 -0.56
N SER A 56 11.94 -17.95 -0.90
CA SER A 56 11.52 -19.30 -0.52
C SER A 56 11.67 -20.19 -1.73
N ASP A 57 12.67 -21.04 -1.66
CA ASP A 57 13.02 -22.10 -2.59
C ASP A 57 11.85 -23.08 -2.73
N GLN A 58 11.11 -23.05 -3.86
CA GLN A 58 10.34 -24.20 -4.36
C GLN A 58 9.69 -23.95 -5.75
N ASN A 59 10.09 -24.79 -6.72
CA ASN A 59 9.40 -25.12 -7.97
C ASN A 59 9.29 -24.03 -9.06
N VAL A 60 10.15 -24.15 -10.07
CA VAL A 60 10.37 -23.17 -11.16
C VAL A 60 9.09 -22.80 -11.96
N GLU A 61 8.19 -23.75 -12.20
CA GLU A 61 6.93 -23.48 -12.94
C GLU A 61 5.92 -22.68 -12.11
N THR A 62 5.83 -22.97 -10.83
CA THR A 62 4.97 -22.23 -9.89
C THR A 62 5.50 -20.81 -9.67
N GLU A 63 6.81 -20.64 -9.68
CA GLU A 63 7.49 -19.36 -9.53
C GLU A 63 7.26 -18.43 -10.72
N ALA A 64 7.34 -18.98 -11.95
CA ALA A 64 7.06 -18.20 -13.17
C ALA A 64 5.61 -17.69 -13.21
N ALA A 65 4.64 -18.52 -12.83
CA ALA A 65 3.23 -18.14 -12.74
C ALA A 65 3.01 -17.06 -11.66
N ARG A 66 3.58 -17.25 -10.46
CA ARG A 66 3.52 -16.26 -9.36
C ARG A 66 4.18 -14.94 -9.74
N SER A 67 5.32 -14.98 -10.45
CA SER A 67 6.00 -13.78 -10.94
C SER A 67 5.12 -13.00 -11.92
N THR A 68 4.40 -13.68 -12.81
CA THR A 68 3.48 -13.03 -13.75
C THR A 68 2.27 -12.41 -13.03
N GLU A 69 1.69 -13.12 -12.07
CA GLU A 69 0.59 -12.61 -11.24
C GLU A 69 1.02 -11.40 -10.41
N ARG A 70 2.20 -11.47 -9.80
CA ARG A 70 2.78 -10.35 -9.04
C ARG A 70 2.99 -9.11 -9.92
N LYS A 71 3.52 -9.28 -11.13
CA LYS A 71 3.69 -8.18 -12.09
C LYS A 71 2.35 -7.56 -12.49
N ALA A 72 1.32 -8.37 -12.72
CA ALA A 72 -0.02 -7.88 -13.03
C ALA A 72 -0.61 -7.07 -11.87
N LEU A 73 -0.48 -7.55 -10.64
CA LEU A 73 -0.94 -6.84 -9.44
C LEU A 73 -0.20 -5.52 -9.24
N VAL A 74 1.13 -5.53 -9.33
CA VAL A 74 1.97 -4.31 -9.22
C VAL A 74 1.59 -3.30 -10.28
N SER A 75 1.40 -3.73 -11.52
CA SER A 75 0.96 -2.86 -12.62
C SER A 75 -0.43 -2.27 -12.37
N ALA A 76 -1.38 -3.06 -11.90
CA ALA A 76 -2.73 -2.58 -11.56
C ALA A 76 -2.69 -1.59 -10.38
N MET A 77 -1.93 -1.88 -9.34
CA MET A 77 -1.75 -1.00 -8.18
C MET A 77 -1.11 0.34 -8.59
N SER A 78 -0.15 0.34 -9.51
CA SER A 78 0.51 1.57 -9.98
C SER A 78 -0.45 2.55 -10.67
N LYS A 79 -1.53 2.05 -11.26
CA LYS A 79 -2.56 2.86 -11.92
C LYS A 79 -3.60 3.45 -10.97
N LEU A 80 -3.61 3.01 -9.71
CA LEU A 80 -4.49 3.55 -8.69
C LEU A 80 -4.04 4.94 -8.23
N LYS A 81 -5.00 5.75 -7.77
CA LYS A 81 -4.69 6.99 -7.03
C LYS A 81 -3.93 6.65 -5.74
N ALA A 82 -3.04 7.55 -5.32
CA ALA A 82 -2.23 7.36 -4.12
C ALA A 82 -3.05 6.97 -2.89
N ASP A 83 -4.17 7.68 -2.62
CA ASP A 83 -5.05 7.39 -1.49
C ASP A 83 -5.63 5.96 -1.53
N TYR A 84 -5.93 5.45 -2.72
CA TYR A 84 -6.44 4.07 -2.89
C TYR A 84 -5.36 3.04 -2.61
N ARG A 85 -4.14 3.26 -3.14
CA ARG A 85 -2.99 2.39 -2.85
C ARG A 85 -2.68 2.34 -1.36
N ASP A 86 -2.60 3.52 -0.73
CA ASP A 86 -2.29 3.64 0.70
C ASP A 86 -3.28 2.85 1.55
N VAL A 87 -4.58 3.01 1.29
CA VAL A 87 -5.61 2.28 2.03
C VAL A 87 -5.49 0.78 1.81
N LEU A 88 -5.28 0.33 0.56
CA LEU A 88 -5.13 -1.10 0.27
C LEU A 88 -3.89 -1.69 0.93
N LEU A 89 -2.74 -1.02 0.85
CA LEU A 89 -1.51 -1.49 1.48
C LEU A 89 -1.66 -1.57 3.01
N LEU A 90 -2.18 -0.52 3.63
CA LEU A 90 -2.32 -0.49 5.08
C LEU A 90 -3.33 -1.51 5.61
N ARG A 91 -4.44 -1.71 4.87
CA ARG A 91 -5.49 -2.64 5.27
C ARG A 91 -5.13 -4.10 5.03
N PHE A 92 -4.55 -4.40 3.87
CA PHE A 92 -4.41 -5.78 3.38
C PHE A 92 -2.99 -6.32 3.42
N VAL A 93 -1.97 -5.49 3.34
CA VAL A 93 -0.58 -5.92 3.46
C VAL A 93 -0.11 -5.80 4.89
N GLU A 94 -0.35 -4.64 5.52
CA GLU A 94 0.09 -4.37 6.89
C GLU A 94 -0.93 -4.82 7.95
N GLY A 95 -2.18 -5.10 7.56
CA GLY A 95 -3.21 -5.65 8.44
C GLY A 95 -3.85 -4.67 9.43
N TYR A 96 -3.67 -3.35 9.26
CA TYR A 96 -4.27 -2.36 10.16
C TYR A 96 -5.79 -2.29 10.05
N GLY A 97 -6.47 -2.07 11.18
CA GLY A 97 -7.90 -1.81 11.23
C GLY A 97 -8.30 -0.49 10.57
N ALA A 98 -9.56 -0.35 10.13
CA ALA A 98 -10.03 0.87 9.47
C ALA A 98 -9.89 2.12 10.35
N ALA A 99 -10.11 1.99 11.66
CA ALA A 99 -9.92 3.06 12.63
C ALA A 99 -8.44 3.48 12.75
N GLU A 100 -7.52 2.50 12.72
CA GLU A 100 -6.08 2.76 12.76
C GLU A 100 -5.61 3.47 11.50
N VAL A 101 -6.01 2.97 10.32
CA VAL A 101 -5.73 3.61 9.04
C VAL A 101 -6.30 5.03 9.01
N GLY A 102 -7.47 5.24 9.60
CA GLY A 102 -8.06 6.58 9.74
C GLY A 102 -7.14 7.52 10.51
N ARG A 103 -6.64 7.10 11.67
CA ARG A 103 -5.66 7.87 12.46
C ARG A 103 -4.36 8.15 11.72
N MET A 104 -3.84 7.13 10.98
CA MET A 104 -2.61 7.24 10.20
C MET A 104 -2.74 8.23 9.03
N THR A 105 -3.90 8.28 8.39
CA THR A 105 -4.14 9.08 7.18
C THR A 105 -4.89 10.38 7.44
N GLY A 106 -5.28 10.66 8.69
CA GLY A 106 -6.07 11.84 9.05
C GLY A 106 -7.52 11.77 8.55
N ARG A 107 -8.12 10.57 8.52
CA ARG A 107 -9.47 10.31 8.01
C ARG A 107 -10.35 9.65 9.08
N SER A 108 -11.66 9.79 8.95
CA SER A 108 -12.59 9.00 9.78
C SER A 108 -12.58 7.53 9.35
N GLU A 109 -12.93 6.64 10.27
CA GLU A 109 -13.07 5.20 9.97
C GLU A 109 -14.03 4.95 8.81
N GLY A 110 -15.19 5.64 8.78
CA GLY A 110 -16.16 5.54 7.71
C GLY A 110 -15.61 5.99 6.36
N ALA A 111 -14.79 7.04 6.33
CA ALA A 111 -14.10 7.48 5.11
C ALA A 111 -13.09 6.44 4.62
N VAL A 112 -12.37 5.78 5.53
CA VAL A 112 -11.44 4.69 5.18
C VAL A 112 -12.20 3.50 4.58
N ARG A 113 -13.31 3.07 5.16
CA ARG A 113 -14.16 1.98 4.63
C ARG A 113 -14.68 2.32 3.23
N THR A 114 -15.12 3.55 3.01
CA THR A 114 -15.58 4.01 1.69
C THR A 114 -14.45 4.03 0.67
N LEU A 115 -13.26 4.52 1.07
CA LEU A 115 -12.07 4.51 0.22
C LEU A 115 -11.62 3.08 -0.12
N GLN A 116 -11.63 2.19 0.86
CA GLN A 116 -11.31 0.77 0.66
C GLN A 116 -12.22 0.15 -0.39
N HIS A 117 -13.52 0.33 -0.27
CA HIS A 117 -14.48 -0.21 -1.23
C HIS A 117 -14.22 0.30 -2.65
N ARG A 118 -14.08 1.62 -2.80
CA ARG A 118 -13.78 2.24 -4.10
C ARG A 118 -12.42 1.82 -4.67
N ALA A 119 -11.43 1.62 -3.80
CA ALA A 119 -10.10 1.17 -4.19
C ALA A 119 -10.13 -0.27 -4.71
N LEU A 120 -10.87 -1.16 -4.04
CA LEU A 120 -11.09 -2.55 -4.48
C LEU A 120 -11.79 -2.61 -5.83
N ASP A 121 -12.87 -1.85 -6.01
CA ASP A 121 -13.58 -1.77 -7.29
C ASP A 121 -12.64 -1.28 -8.42
N ARG A 122 -11.80 -0.30 -8.12
CA ARG A 122 -10.85 0.20 -9.11
C ARG A 122 -9.76 -0.80 -9.44
N LEU A 123 -9.21 -1.47 -8.42
CA LEU A 123 -8.21 -2.52 -8.59
C LEU A 123 -8.75 -3.66 -9.45
N ARG A 124 -9.97 -4.12 -9.16
CA ARG A 124 -10.64 -5.16 -9.95
C ARG A 124 -10.72 -4.78 -11.41
N ARG A 125 -11.20 -3.58 -11.73
CA ARG A 125 -11.29 -3.09 -13.12
C ARG A 125 -9.93 -3.03 -13.82
N GLU A 126 -8.86 -2.67 -13.12
CA GLU A 126 -7.52 -2.67 -13.71
C GLU A 126 -7.00 -4.10 -13.96
N LEU A 127 -7.31 -5.04 -13.08
CA LEU A 127 -6.96 -6.46 -13.26
C LEU A 127 -7.79 -7.11 -14.37
N ASP A 128 -9.09 -6.76 -14.50
CA ASP A 128 -9.94 -7.24 -15.59
C ASP A 128 -9.38 -6.85 -16.97
N ARG A 129 -8.82 -5.66 -17.09
CA ARG A 129 -8.18 -5.18 -18.33
C ARG A 129 -6.96 -5.99 -18.74
N THR A 130 -6.30 -6.63 -17.78
CA THR A 130 -5.09 -7.44 -18.01
C THR A 130 -5.38 -8.94 -18.07
N GLY A 131 -6.66 -9.35 -17.94
CA GLY A 131 -7.07 -10.75 -17.88
C GLY A 131 -6.70 -11.46 -16.57
N ALA A 132 -6.37 -10.70 -15.52
CA ALA A 132 -5.91 -11.22 -14.23
C ALA A 132 -7.01 -11.19 -13.13
N THR A 133 -8.28 -11.25 -13.50
CA THR A 133 -9.44 -11.18 -12.57
C THR A 133 -9.41 -12.30 -11.53
N ALA A 134 -9.02 -13.50 -11.91
CA ALA A 134 -8.92 -14.65 -11.00
C ALA A 134 -7.96 -14.38 -9.82
N LEU A 135 -6.99 -13.52 -10.00
CA LEU A 135 -6.07 -13.06 -8.95
C LEU A 135 -6.82 -12.25 -7.87
N PHE A 136 -7.70 -11.35 -8.32
CA PHE A 136 -8.52 -10.54 -7.40
C PHE A 136 -9.47 -11.41 -6.60
N ASP A 137 -10.17 -12.34 -7.23
CA ASP A 137 -11.15 -13.22 -6.56
C ASP A 137 -10.47 -14.10 -5.50
N ARG A 138 -9.27 -14.63 -5.79
CA ARG A 138 -8.47 -15.40 -4.85
C ARG A 138 -8.02 -14.55 -3.65
N TRP A 139 -7.55 -13.33 -3.90
CA TRP A 139 -7.07 -12.43 -2.87
C TRP A 139 -8.22 -11.88 -1.99
N ALA A 140 -9.32 -11.44 -2.60
CA ALA A 140 -10.50 -10.94 -1.90
C ALA A 140 -11.21 -12.05 -1.09
N GLY A 141 -11.22 -13.28 -1.60
CA GLY A 141 -11.77 -14.44 -0.90
C GLY A 141 -10.96 -14.83 0.34
N ALA A 142 -9.63 -14.72 0.28
CA ALA A 142 -8.76 -14.97 1.43
C ALA A 142 -8.95 -13.94 2.57
N GLU A 143 -9.32 -12.70 2.22
CA GLU A 143 -9.52 -11.63 3.20
C GLU A 143 -10.92 -11.65 3.82
N ALA A 144 -11.93 -12.12 3.09
CA ALA A 144 -13.28 -12.32 3.63
C ALA A 144 -13.36 -13.45 4.65
N ALA A 145 -12.34 -14.33 4.70
CA ALA A 145 -12.25 -15.47 5.61
C ALA A 145 -11.55 -15.13 6.96
N LYS A 146 -11.06 -13.90 7.14
CA LYS A 146 -10.46 -13.40 8.40
C LYS A 146 -11.41 -12.49 9.15
#